data_6417a1a8402b6efea188714898f1b025
#
_entry.id   6417a1a8402b6efea188714898f1b025
#
_cell.length_a   1.000
_cell.length_b   1.000
_cell.length_c   1.000
_cell.angle_alpha   90.00
_cell.angle_beta   90.00
_cell.angle_gamma   90.00
#
_symmetry.space_group_name_H-M   'P 1'
#
loop_
_entity.id
_entity.type
_entity.pdbx_description
1 polymer ?
#
loop_
_entity_poly.entity_id
_entity_poly.type
_entity_poly.pdbx_seq_one_letter_code
_entity_poly.pdbx_strand_id
1 'polypeptide(L)'
;MYLNDTLKNKARKPQLELQPRQKCWTRLPLRRLFATNIGYTSANNAPHNCRAHWKPWGVAFVVAAFCALPHAVMGQDEPENKGLTLRGSIQTDMLVPENDKQTGATKANGDFLNNTYVELGASLKNIDVGLRLEYLQYPLPGFEPDFKGWGVPHYYIKWQTKRMELTAGTFYEQFGSGFVLRTYEERSLGIDNSLLGGRLKVNPLPGVFVKALAGKQRRYWEHNDDWVAGGDLELNIEQWLPGMQEHDHYLMLGASVVNKNEPDEVIMTDASHRLRLPRNVMAYDVRARWQHGAYNVLAEYAQKGQDPTADNGYIYRHGYVAMLSGSYSKQGLSLLLQAKRSVNMGFRSRRSMMGTSSSINHLPAFTLEHTYALPAMRPYATQPLGEWAYQASLGYKLKKGTALGGRYGTALKLNFSHVHGIDQNVHGTKGTDGYGSAFWAWGDATYYQDLNLQMEKQWSHALKTTLMYMNQRYNKTVVEGEGGMIHANIFVADVKWKMSPRTTLRTEAQYLQSKDDDGDWLFGLLELSLAPSWMFTVSDQYNSGSTRTHYYQALVTFSHGAHRLQVGYGRTKDGYNCSGGVCRYIPATKGATLSYSYNF
;
A
#
# COMPACT_ATOMS: atom_id res chain seq x y z
N MET A 1 30.59 14.47 -46.58
CA MET A 1 30.45 13.98 -47.96
C MET A 1 29.59 12.74 -47.93
N TYR A 2 28.32 12.92 -48.33
CA TYR A 2 27.36 11.91 -48.84
C TYR A 2 27.14 10.61 -48.07
N LEU A 3 25.95 10.08 -47.79
CA LEU A 3 24.55 10.17 -48.26
C LEU A 3 23.67 9.60 -47.15
N ASN A 4 22.64 10.18 -46.66
CA ASN A 4 21.26 10.35 -47.13
C ASN A 4 20.47 9.08 -47.44
N ASP A 5 19.39 9.00 -46.70
CA ASP A 5 18.02 8.62 -47.04
C ASP A 5 17.52 7.18 -46.88
N THR A 6 16.33 7.24 -46.30
CA THR A 6 15.18 6.34 -46.43
C THR A 6 15.16 5.06 -45.64
N LEU A 7 14.29 5.06 -44.61
CA LEU A 7 13.12 4.17 -44.62
C LEU A 7 12.16 4.51 -43.46
N LYS A 8 11.14 5.30 -43.82
CA LYS A 8 9.87 5.31 -43.07
C LYS A 8 9.19 3.96 -43.29
N ASN A 9 9.10 3.14 -42.24
CA ASN A 9 8.15 2.04 -42.23
C ASN A 9 7.27 2.15 -41.00
N LYS A 10 6.00 2.45 -41.25
CA LYS A 10 4.87 2.36 -40.35
C LYS A 10 4.74 0.90 -39.87
N ALA A 11 5.08 0.63 -38.63
CA ALA A 11 4.68 -0.60 -37.98
C ALA A 11 3.24 -0.42 -37.45
N ARG A 12 2.29 -1.06 -38.12
CA ARG A 12 0.92 -1.27 -37.63
C ARG A 12 1.00 -2.20 -36.42
N LYS A 13 0.46 -1.76 -35.27
CA LYS A 13 0.16 -2.62 -34.13
C LYS A 13 -0.93 -3.61 -34.55
N PRO A 14 -0.80 -4.91 -34.28
CA PRO A 14 -1.92 -5.83 -34.39
C PRO A 14 -2.88 -5.59 -33.21
N GLN A 15 -4.11 -5.20 -33.51
CA GLN A 15 -5.23 -5.29 -32.59
C GLN A 15 -5.57 -6.77 -32.42
N LEU A 16 -5.33 -7.31 -31.24
CA LEU A 16 -5.91 -8.57 -30.80
C LEU A 16 -7.32 -8.26 -30.27
N GLU A 17 -8.31 -8.53 -31.11
CA GLU A 17 -9.70 -8.67 -30.67
C GLU A 17 -9.83 -9.94 -29.81
N LEU A 18 -9.89 -9.75 -28.50
CA LEU A 18 -10.34 -10.79 -27.57
C LEU A 18 -11.86 -10.73 -27.46
N GLN A 19 -12.54 -11.64 -28.10
CA GLN A 19 -13.96 -11.88 -27.83
C GLN A 19 -14.14 -12.44 -26.40
N PRO A 20 -15.01 -11.86 -25.57
CA PRO A 20 -15.31 -12.40 -24.26
C PRO A 20 -16.32 -13.54 -24.38
N ARG A 21 -15.92 -14.76 -24.08
CA ARG A 21 -16.88 -15.84 -23.76
C ARG A 21 -17.46 -15.58 -22.38
N GLN A 22 -18.65 -15.02 -22.33
CA GLN A 22 -19.49 -14.98 -21.13
C GLN A 22 -19.84 -16.39 -20.69
N LYS A 23 -19.40 -16.80 -19.50
CA LYS A 23 -20.04 -17.87 -18.72
C LYS A 23 -20.69 -17.24 -17.50
N CYS A 24 -22.00 -17.15 -17.59
CA CYS A 24 -22.90 -16.83 -16.47
C CYS A 24 -22.84 -17.97 -15.44
N TRP A 25 -22.33 -17.71 -14.23
CA TRP A 25 -22.46 -18.62 -13.10
C TRP A 25 -23.52 -18.05 -12.16
N THR A 26 -24.71 -18.62 -12.30
CA THR A 26 -25.76 -18.47 -11.29
C THR A 26 -25.79 -19.71 -10.41
N ARG A 27 -25.89 -19.46 -9.09
CA ARG A 27 -26.39 -20.31 -8.03
C ARG A 27 -25.43 -21.24 -7.30
N LEU A 28 -25.01 -20.81 -6.14
CA LEU A 28 -24.80 -21.67 -4.99
C LEU A 28 -26.17 -22.16 -4.48
N PRO A 29 -26.37 -23.47 -4.23
CA PRO A 29 -27.64 -23.98 -3.70
C PRO A 29 -27.62 -23.92 -2.16
N LEU A 30 -28.20 -22.90 -1.58
CA LEU A 30 -28.72 -22.91 -0.22
C LEU A 30 -30.22 -23.25 -0.28
N ARG A 31 -30.54 -24.46 -0.63
CA ARG A 31 -31.88 -25.05 -0.44
C ARG A 31 -31.80 -26.57 -0.35
N ARG A 32 -31.59 -27.03 0.87
CA ARG A 32 -32.14 -28.31 1.33
C ARG A 32 -32.32 -28.26 2.83
N LEU A 33 -33.45 -27.72 3.23
CA LEU A 33 -34.20 -28.11 4.43
C LEU A 33 -35.61 -27.55 4.25
N PHE A 34 -36.54 -28.45 4.19
CA PHE A 34 -38.01 -28.35 3.99
C PHE A 34 -38.45 -28.60 2.55
N ALA A 35 -38.72 -29.91 2.32
CA ALA A 35 -39.52 -30.41 1.23
C ALA A 35 -41.00 -30.34 1.61
N THR A 36 -41.85 -29.91 0.68
CA THR A 36 -43.11 -30.64 0.37
C THR A 36 -43.64 -30.19 -0.99
N ASN A 37 -44.10 -31.19 -1.73
CA ASN A 37 -44.65 -31.23 -3.08
C ASN A 37 -45.65 -30.13 -3.47
N ILE A 38 -45.71 -29.83 -4.79
CA ILE A 38 -46.84 -30.04 -5.71
C ILE A 38 -46.59 -29.35 -7.07
N GLY A 39 -46.73 -30.13 -8.17
CA GLY A 39 -47.43 -29.73 -9.40
C GLY A 39 -46.66 -29.17 -10.59
N TYR A 40 -46.60 -30.00 -11.63
CA TYR A 40 -46.27 -29.72 -13.04
C TYR A 40 -47.08 -28.57 -13.67
N THR A 41 -46.46 -27.78 -14.56
CA THR A 41 -46.80 -27.70 -16.00
C THR A 41 -45.82 -26.82 -16.77
N SER A 42 -45.62 -27.21 -18.03
CA SER A 42 -44.77 -26.63 -19.06
C SER A 42 -45.23 -25.29 -19.59
N ALA A 43 -44.29 -24.44 -20.06
CA ALA A 43 -44.23 -23.95 -21.45
C ALA A 43 -43.30 -22.73 -21.65
N ASN A 44 -42.41 -22.84 -22.64
CA ASN A 44 -41.98 -21.87 -23.65
C ASN A 44 -41.30 -20.54 -23.32
N ASN A 45 -40.03 -20.50 -23.73
CA ASN A 45 -39.28 -19.46 -24.50
C ASN A 45 -39.65 -17.98 -24.37
N ALA A 46 -38.70 -17.23 -23.75
CA ALA A 46 -38.23 -15.93 -24.24
C ALA A 46 -36.98 -15.48 -23.45
N PRO A 47 -36.02 -14.76 -24.04
CA PRO A 47 -34.82 -14.31 -23.34
C PRO A 47 -35.12 -13.07 -22.48
N HIS A 48 -35.17 -13.24 -21.18
CA HIS A 48 -35.29 -12.11 -20.27
C HIS A 48 -33.94 -11.50 -19.98
N ASN A 49 -33.71 -10.31 -20.52
CA ASN A 49 -32.75 -9.32 -20.04
C ASN A 49 -33.02 -8.98 -18.57
N CYS A 50 -32.32 -9.57 -17.65
CA CYS A 50 -32.33 -9.10 -16.26
C CYS A 50 -31.38 -7.90 -16.10
N ARG A 51 -31.85 -6.72 -16.50
CA ARG A 51 -31.32 -5.46 -15.98
C ARG A 51 -32.03 -5.17 -14.66
N ALA A 52 -31.42 -5.52 -13.56
CA ALA A 52 -31.83 -5.01 -12.26
C ALA A 52 -31.37 -3.53 -12.16
N HIS A 53 -32.23 -2.61 -12.53
CA HIS A 53 -32.08 -1.19 -12.25
C HIS A 53 -32.36 -0.96 -10.76
N TRP A 54 -31.34 -1.06 -9.93
CA TRP A 54 -31.38 -0.49 -8.58
C TRP A 54 -31.07 1.01 -8.72
N LYS A 55 -32.06 1.84 -8.38
CA LYS A 55 -31.91 3.30 -8.34
C LYS A 55 -30.89 3.67 -7.24
N PRO A 56 -30.14 4.78 -7.38
CA PRO A 56 -29.08 5.20 -6.43
C PRO A 56 -29.54 5.39 -4.97
N TRP A 57 -30.82 5.34 -4.70
CA TRP A 57 -31.43 5.45 -3.37
C TRP A 57 -31.21 4.24 -2.45
N GLY A 58 -30.80 3.08 -2.97
CA GLY A 58 -30.56 1.87 -2.16
C GLY A 58 -29.39 1.98 -1.20
N VAL A 59 -28.31 2.68 -1.60
CA VAL A 59 -27.13 2.89 -0.75
C VAL A 59 -27.43 3.92 0.34
N ALA A 60 -28.19 4.97 0.02
CA ALA A 60 -28.63 5.94 1.00
C ALA A 60 -29.53 5.31 2.09
N PHE A 61 -30.31 4.28 1.75
CA PHE A 61 -31.14 3.56 2.71
C PHE A 61 -30.34 2.66 3.66
N VAL A 62 -29.27 2.02 3.17
CA VAL A 62 -28.40 1.19 4.03
C VAL A 62 -27.61 2.07 5.00
N VAL A 63 -27.09 3.21 4.54
CA VAL A 63 -26.40 4.18 5.40
C VAL A 63 -27.37 4.80 6.41
N ALA A 64 -28.59 5.15 5.99
CA ALA A 64 -29.62 5.71 6.88
C ALA A 64 -30.16 4.70 7.91
N ALA A 65 -30.27 3.42 7.55
CA ALA A 65 -30.73 2.37 8.46
C ALA A 65 -29.71 2.08 9.57
N PHE A 66 -28.39 2.19 9.28
CA PHE A 66 -27.35 2.04 10.28
C PHE A 66 -27.16 3.29 11.17
N CYS A 67 -27.46 4.48 10.68
CA CYS A 67 -27.46 5.69 11.52
C CYS A 67 -28.60 5.70 12.57
N ALA A 68 -29.59 4.83 12.45
CA ALA A 68 -30.74 4.72 13.35
C ALA A 68 -30.57 3.67 14.46
N LEU A 69 -29.43 2.99 14.54
CA LEU A 69 -29.16 2.03 15.64
C LEU A 69 -28.95 2.81 16.95
N PRO A 70 -29.62 2.41 18.06
CA PRO A 70 -29.50 3.11 19.32
C PRO A 70 -28.08 3.02 19.86
N HIS A 71 -27.54 4.14 20.33
CA HIS A 71 -26.26 4.26 20.98
C HIS A 71 -26.28 3.46 22.31
N ALA A 72 -25.84 2.22 22.27
CA ALA A 72 -25.43 1.53 23.48
C ALA A 72 -24.04 2.05 23.87
N VAL A 73 -24.01 3.13 24.63
CA VAL A 73 -22.79 3.57 25.33
C VAL A 73 -22.44 2.49 26.36
N MET A 74 -21.52 1.64 26.03
CA MET A 74 -20.88 0.71 26.98
C MET A 74 -19.71 1.45 27.59
N GLY A 75 -19.85 1.82 28.86
CA GLY A 75 -18.78 2.38 29.67
C GLY A 75 -17.60 1.41 29.77
N GLN A 76 -16.40 1.98 29.75
CA GLN A 76 -15.16 1.28 30.09
C GLN A 76 -15.15 0.99 31.60
N ASP A 77 -15.57 -0.22 31.96
CA ASP A 77 -15.16 -0.86 33.21
C ASP A 77 -14.79 -2.30 32.86
N GLU A 78 -13.56 -2.68 33.17
CA GLU A 78 -13.10 -4.06 33.01
C GLU A 78 -13.89 -5.00 33.93
N PRO A 79 -14.58 -6.00 33.39
CA PRO A 79 -14.95 -7.16 34.15
C PRO A 79 -14.35 -8.43 33.57
N GLU A 80 -13.84 -9.29 34.45
CA GLU A 80 -13.33 -10.64 34.16
C GLU A 80 -14.33 -11.61 33.50
N ASN A 81 -15.48 -11.15 33.11
CA ASN A 81 -16.49 -11.96 32.40
C ASN A 81 -16.65 -11.42 30.97
N LYS A 82 -15.82 -11.93 30.05
CA LYS A 82 -15.86 -11.56 28.62
C LYS A 82 -17.18 -12.02 27.98
N GLY A 83 -18.21 -11.21 28.12
CA GLY A 83 -19.46 -11.33 27.39
C GLY A 83 -19.27 -11.19 25.86
N LEU A 84 -20.34 -11.33 25.10
CA LEU A 84 -20.32 -11.08 23.66
C LEU A 84 -19.99 -9.61 23.39
N THR A 85 -18.92 -9.36 22.64
CA THR A 85 -18.56 -8.03 22.16
C THR A 85 -18.81 -7.96 20.66
N LEU A 86 -19.59 -6.98 20.23
CA LEU A 86 -19.83 -6.67 18.82
C LEU A 86 -19.00 -5.45 18.43
N ARG A 87 -18.46 -5.47 17.22
CA ARG A 87 -17.75 -4.34 16.61
C ARG A 87 -18.09 -4.25 15.14
N GLY A 88 -18.03 -3.06 14.62
CA GLY A 88 -18.23 -2.86 13.19
C GLY A 88 -17.66 -1.55 12.73
N SER A 89 -17.46 -1.46 11.43
CA SER A 89 -17.07 -0.23 10.76
C SER A 89 -17.77 -0.09 9.41
N ILE A 90 -17.98 1.16 9.02
CA ILE A 90 -18.43 1.53 7.68
C ILE A 90 -17.47 2.56 7.17
N GLN A 91 -16.94 2.34 5.98
CA GLN A 91 -16.18 3.33 5.22
C GLN A 91 -16.76 3.42 3.83
N THR A 92 -17.03 4.64 3.37
CA THR A 92 -17.46 4.87 1.98
C THR A 92 -16.79 6.12 1.45
N ASP A 93 -16.23 6.00 0.25
CA ASP A 93 -15.62 7.09 -0.49
C ASP A 93 -16.33 7.19 -1.84
N MET A 94 -16.80 8.39 -2.17
CA MET A 94 -17.64 8.66 -3.32
C MET A 94 -17.07 9.82 -4.14
N LEU A 95 -17.29 9.76 -5.45
CA LEU A 95 -16.95 10.82 -6.38
C LEU A 95 -18.10 10.99 -7.39
N VAL A 96 -18.57 12.23 -7.54
CA VAL A 96 -19.40 12.65 -8.67
C VAL A 96 -18.48 13.34 -9.67
N PRO A 97 -18.00 12.61 -10.69
CA PRO A 97 -16.97 13.13 -11.59
C PRO A 97 -17.53 14.14 -12.58
N GLU A 98 -16.70 15.06 -13.00
CA GLU A 98 -16.96 16.01 -14.09
C GLU A 98 -15.91 15.86 -15.18
N ASN A 99 -16.28 16.15 -16.42
CA ASN A 99 -15.32 16.26 -17.52
C ASN A 99 -14.50 17.54 -17.36
N ASP A 100 -13.19 17.44 -17.57
CA ASP A 100 -12.29 18.58 -17.56
C ASP A 100 -11.30 18.51 -18.72
N LYS A 101 -11.47 19.40 -19.69
CA LYS A 101 -10.61 19.45 -20.90
C LYS A 101 -9.17 19.84 -20.57
N GLN A 102 -8.94 20.57 -19.46
CA GLN A 102 -7.61 21.06 -19.11
C GLN A 102 -6.72 19.97 -18.56
N THR A 103 -7.28 19.01 -17.80
CA THR A 103 -6.55 17.91 -17.19
C THR A 103 -6.80 16.57 -17.89
N GLY A 104 -7.74 16.51 -18.84
CA GLY A 104 -8.15 15.27 -19.45
C GLY A 104 -9.05 14.39 -18.57
N ALA A 105 -9.48 14.88 -17.40
CA ALA A 105 -10.40 14.15 -16.53
C ALA A 105 -11.73 13.88 -17.25
N THR A 106 -12.25 12.67 -17.13
CA THR A 106 -13.46 12.22 -17.82
C THR A 106 -14.41 11.48 -16.89
N LYS A 107 -15.69 11.47 -17.25
CA LYS A 107 -16.74 10.64 -16.63
C LYS A 107 -16.72 9.19 -17.16
N ALA A 108 -15.56 8.66 -17.55
CA ALA A 108 -15.46 7.38 -18.27
C ALA A 108 -16.14 6.20 -17.55
N ASN A 109 -16.18 6.20 -16.22
CA ASN A 109 -16.74 5.12 -15.41
C ASN A 109 -18.15 5.38 -14.89
N GLY A 110 -18.80 6.48 -15.28
CA GLY A 110 -20.17 6.81 -14.89
C GLY A 110 -20.31 8.15 -14.17
N ASP A 111 -21.55 8.50 -13.83
CA ASP A 111 -21.89 9.77 -13.17
C ASP A 111 -21.72 9.73 -11.64
N PHE A 112 -21.49 8.55 -11.08
CA PHE A 112 -21.32 8.34 -9.64
C PHE A 112 -20.40 7.15 -9.39
N LEU A 113 -19.28 7.39 -8.73
CA LEU A 113 -18.29 6.38 -8.41
C LEU A 113 -18.23 6.20 -6.90
N ASN A 114 -18.03 4.96 -6.44
CA ASN A 114 -17.95 4.71 -5.01
C ASN A 114 -17.20 3.44 -4.65
N ASN A 115 -16.51 3.49 -3.52
CA ASN A 115 -15.94 2.36 -2.82
C ASN A 115 -16.52 2.32 -1.41
N THR A 116 -17.23 1.24 -1.07
CA THR A 116 -17.86 1.08 0.24
C THR A 116 -17.44 -0.24 0.87
N TYR A 117 -17.05 -0.17 2.14
CA TYR A 117 -16.62 -1.30 2.95
C TYR A 117 -17.44 -1.31 4.25
N VAL A 118 -18.02 -2.44 4.57
CA VAL A 118 -18.73 -2.68 5.83
C VAL A 118 -18.10 -3.87 6.52
N GLU A 119 -17.53 -3.65 7.69
CA GLU A 119 -16.93 -4.69 8.51
C GLU A 119 -17.80 -4.98 9.73
N LEU A 120 -18.00 -6.24 10.03
CA LEU A 120 -18.71 -6.71 11.20
C LEU A 120 -17.88 -7.78 11.89
N GLY A 121 -17.80 -7.70 13.21
CA GLY A 121 -17.08 -8.67 14.01
C GLY A 121 -17.78 -8.94 15.33
N ALA A 122 -17.59 -10.15 15.82
CA ALA A 122 -18.09 -10.58 17.12
C ALA A 122 -17.03 -11.40 17.84
N SER A 123 -16.81 -11.10 19.11
CA SER A 123 -15.88 -11.84 19.95
C SER A 123 -16.60 -12.39 21.18
N LEU A 124 -16.43 -13.67 21.46
CA LEU A 124 -16.96 -14.35 22.63
C LEU A 124 -15.89 -15.25 23.24
N LYS A 125 -15.44 -14.94 24.45
CA LYS A 125 -14.35 -15.68 25.12
C LYS A 125 -13.10 -15.77 24.20
N ASN A 126 -12.79 -16.97 23.75
CA ASN A 126 -11.61 -17.29 22.94
C ASN A 126 -11.90 -17.33 21.44
N ILE A 127 -13.13 -17.05 21.02
CA ILE A 127 -13.56 -17.09 19.62
C ILE A 127 -13.77 -15.67 19.14
N ASP A 128 -13.24 -15.36 17.96
CA ASP A 128 -13.43 -14.13 17.23
C ASP A 128 -13.85 -14.45 15.81
N VAL A 129 -14.93 -13.84 15.35
CA VAL A 129 -15.43 -13.99 13.99
C VAL A 129 -15.56 -12.64 13.31
N GLY A 130 -15.31 -12.59 12.04
CA GLY A 130 -15.45 -11.36 11.28
C GLY A 130 -15.85 -11.61 9.84
N LEU A 131 -16.52 -10.62 9.27
CA LEU A 131 -16.84 -10.58 7.86
C LEU A 131 -16.75 -9.14 7.33
N ARG A 132 -16.45 -8.98 6.05
CA ARG A 132 -16.43 -7.71 5.35
C ARG A 132 -17.24 -7.80 4.06
N LEU A 133 -18.21 -6.91 3.92
CA LEU A 133 -18.94 -6.68 2.69
C LEU A 133 -18.28 -5.52 1.95
N GLU A 134 -18.04 -5.67 0.67
CA GLU A 134 -17.51 -4.63 -0.21
C GLU A 134 -18.51 -4.36 -1.33
N TYR A 135 -18.67 -3.06 -1.65
CA TYR A 135 -19.48 -2.61 -2.76
C TYR A 135 -18.66 -1.61 -3.59
N LEU A 136 -18.18 -2.07 -4.74
CA LEU A 136 -17.35 -1.33 -5.71
C LEU A 136 -18.00 -1.42 -7.10
N GLN A 137 -19.32 -1.25 -7.18
CA GLN A 137 -20.04 -1.39 -8.46
C GLN A 137 -19.57 -0.37 -9.50
N TYR A 138 -19.12 0.79 -9.05
CA TYR A 138 -18.52 1.83 -9.84
C TYR A 138 -17.26 2.32 -9.12
N PRO A 139 -16.12 1.60 -9.25
CA PRO A 139 -14.95 1.88 -8.45
C PRO A 139 -14.35 3.25 -8.76
N LEU A 140 -13.72 3.84 -7.75
CA LEU A 140 -13.03 5.12 -7.86
C LEU A 140 -11.89 5.07 -8.90
N PRO A 141 -11.50 6.22 -9.48
CA PRO A 141 -10.43 6.29 -10.47
C PRO A 141 -9.13 5.69 -9.96
N GLY A 142 -8.41 5.00 -10.84
CA GLY A 142 -7.20 4.28 -10.50
C GLY A 142 -7.46 2.83 -10.04
N PHE A 143 -8.67 2.42 -9.69
CA PHE A 143 -9.00 1.01 -9.46
C PHE A 143 -9.09 0.24 -10.78
N GLU A 144 -8.56 -0.98 -10.80
CA GLU A 144 -8.63 -1.84 -11.97
C GLU A 144 -10.10 -2.21 -12.27
N PRO A 145 -10.50 -2.33 -13.55
CA PRO A 145 -11.89 -2.63 -13.92
C PRO A 145 -12.45 -3.90 -13.28
N ASP A 146 -11.58 -4.88 -12.99
CA ASP A 146 -11.95 -6.16 -12.39
C ASP A 146 -12.42 -6.05 -10.92
N PHE A 147 -12.19 -4.90 -10.27
CA PHE A 147 -12.80 -4.60 -8.97
C PHE A 147 -14.28 -4.26 -9.06
N LYS A 148 -14.85 -4.07 -10.25
CA LYS A 148 -16.27 -3.77 -10.41
C LYS A 148 -17.13 -4.91 -9.90
N GLY A 149 -17.90 -4.66 -8.82
CA GLY A 149 -18.77 -5.66 -8.23
C GLY A 149 -19.12 -5.38 -6.77
N TRP A 150 -19.67 -6.39 -6.13
CA TRP A 150 -19.94 -6.41 -4.69
C TRP A 150 -19.92 -7.85 -4.17
N GLY A 151 -19.64 -8.00 -2.88
CA GLY A 151 -19.60 -9.32 -2.27
C GLY A 151 -19.07 -9.30 -0.84
N VAL A 152 -18.78 -10.50 -0.33
CA VAL A 152 -18.16 -10.73 0.99
C VAL A 152 -16.81 -11.42 0.78
N PRO A 153 -15.77 -10.68 0.37
CA PRO A 153 -14.49 -11.30 0.05
C PRO A 153 -13.64 -11.66 1.27
N HIS A 154 -14.00 -11.15 2.45
CA HIS A 154 -13.25 -11.39 3.68
C HIS A 154 -14.18 -11.90 4.76
N TYR A 155 -13.87 -13.08 5.31
CA TYR A 155 -14.58 -13.70 6.43
C TYR A 155 -13.67 -14.69 7.14
N TYR A 156 -13.74 -14.74 8.47
CA TYR A 156 -12.91 -15.65 9.25
C TYR A 156 -13.55 -16.05 10.57
N ILE A 157 -13.06 -17.16 11.09
CA ILE A 157 -13.19 -17.58 12.48
C ILE A 157 -11.80 -17.78 13.07
N LYS A 158 -11.56 -17.20 14.24
CA LYS A 158 -10.30 -17.27 14.96
C LYS A 158 -10.57 -17.80 16.37
N TRP A 159 -9.80 -18.79 16.75
CA TRP A 159 -9.75 -19.30 18.11
C TRP A 159 -8.40 -19.00 18.71
N GLN A 160 -8.39 -18.40 19.91
CA GLN A 160 -7.19 -17.89 20.54
C GLN A 160 -7.12 -18.32 22.01
N THR A 161 -5.96 -18.82 22.43
CA THR A 161 -5.58 -19.10 23.78
C THR A 161 -4.33 -18.28 24.15
N LYS A 162 -3.81 -18.42 25.39
CA LYS A 162 -2.57 -17.74 25.79
C LYS A 162 -1.34 -18.15 24.97
N ARG A 163 -1.33 -19.35 24.38
CA ARG A 163 -0.17 -19.93 23.66
C ARG A 163 -0.42 -20.28 22.21
N MET A 164 -1.67 -20.23 21.76
CA MET A 164 -2.03 -20.67 20.43
C MET A 164 -3.15 -19.81 19.85
N GLU A 165 -3.01 -19.46 18.57
CA GLU A 165 -4.04 -18.82 17.75
C GLU A 165 -4.23 -19.66 16.50
N LEU A 166 -5.45 -20.07 16.23
CA LEU A 166 -5.85 -20.75 14.99
C LEU A 166 -6.87 -19.89 14.27
N THR A 167 -6.62 -19.60 13.01
CA THR A 167 -7.54 -18.86 12.12
C THR A 167 -7.91 -19.74 10.94
N ALA A 168 -9.19 -19.85 10.64
CA ALA A 168 -9.72 -20.43 9.42
C ALA A 168 -10.55 -19.38 8.67
N GLY A 169 -10.39 -19.31 7.35
CA GLY A 169 -10.97 -18.28 6.51
C GLY A 169 -9.93 -17.31 5.96
N THR A 170 -10.26 -16.04 5.84
CA THR A 170 -9.41 -15.03 5.27
C THR A 170 -8.50 -14.41 6.33
N PHE A 171 -7.21 -14.26 6.03
CA PHE A 171 -6.24 -13.66 6.95
C PHE A 171 -5.10 -12.95 6.19
N TYR A 172 -4.43 -12.08 6.93
CA TYR A 172 -3.17 -11.45 6.55
C TYR A 172 -2.04 -11.97 7.43
N GLU A 173 -0.83 -12.06 6.87
CA GLU A 173 0.36 -12.47 7.63
C GLU A 173 1.62 -11.89 7.01
N GLN A 174 2.64 -11.70 7.87
CA GLN A 174 3.96 -11.26 7.45
C GLN A 174 5.03 -12.09 8.17
N PHE A 175 6.10 -12.45 7.43
CA PHE A 175 7.32 -13.08 7.94
C PHE A 175 8.47 -12.09 7.81
N GLY A 176 9.22 -11.89 8.91
CA GLY A 176 10.32 -10.94 8.96
C GLY A 176 9.94 -9.53 8.45
N SER A 177 10.77 -8.95 7.63
CA SER A 177 10.51 -7.66 6.97
C SER A 177 9.55 -7.75 5.78
N GLY A 178 9.06 -8.94 5.47
CA GLY A 178 8.12 -9.17 4.38
C GLY A 178 8.77 -9.62 3.07
N PHE A 179 10.08 -9.90 3.06
CA PHE A 179 10.81 -10.25 1.84
C PHE A 179 10.35 -11.55 1.18
N VAL A 180 9.82 -12.50 1.97
CA VAL A 180 9.28 -13.77 1.46
C VAL A 180 7.77 -13.86 1.56
N LEU A 181 7.16 -13.20 2.56
CA LEU A 181 5.72 -13.12 2.74
C LEU A 181 5.32 -11.82 3.43
N ARG A 182 4.45 -11.06 2.78
CA ARG A 182 3.64 -9.99 3.38
C ARG A 182 2.34 -9.87 2.62
N THR A 183 1.27 -10.31 3.25
CA THR A 183 -0.09 -10.07 2.77
C THR A 183 -0.74 -8.99 3.61
N TYR A 184 -1.41 -8.04 2.96
CA TYR A 184 -1.95 -6.85 3.63
C TYR A 184 -3.08 -6.22 2.81
N GLU A 185 -3.80 -5.32 3.43
CA GLU A 185 -4.76 -4.44 2.78
C GLU A 185 -4.24 -2.99 2.77
N GLU A 186 -4.35 -2.33 1.62
CA GLU A 186 -4.13 -0.89 1.47
C GLU A 186 -5.21 -0.34 0.52
N ARG A 187 -6.31 0.15 1.11
CA ARG A 187 -7.49 0.60 0.35
C ARG A 187 -7.20 1.77 -0.56
N SER A 188 -6.29 2.65 -0.19
CA SER A 188 -5.90 3.81 -1.02
C SER A 188 -5.23 3.38 -2.33
N LEU A 189 -4.57 2.22 -2.31
CA LEU A 189 -3.93 1.61 -3.49
C LEU A 189 -4.79 0.52 -4.13
N GLY A 190 -5.93 0.15 -3.55
CA GLY A 190 -6.74 -0.98 -4.01
C GLY A 190 -6.03 -2.32 -3.85
N ILE A 191 -5.14 -2.44 -2.87
CA ILE A 191 -4.45 -3.68 -2.57
C ILE A 191 -5.22 -4.44 -1.50
N ASP A 192 -5.56 -5.70 -1.79
CA ASP A 192 -5.95 -6.69 -0.81
C ASP A 192 -5.47 -8.05 -1.32
N ASN A 193 -4.35 -8.50 -0.81
CA ASN A 193 -3.71 -9.76 -1.16
C ASN A 193 -3.84 -10.80 -0.03
N SER A 194 -4.96 -10.77 0.71
CA SER A 194 -5.31 -11.72 1.75
C SER A 194 -5.28 -13.17 1.27
N LEU A 195 -5.08 -14.10 2.20
CA LEU A 195 -5.11 -15.54 1.95
C LEU A 195 -6.39 -16.14 2.54
N LEU A 196 -7.11 -16.92 1.75
CA LEU A 196 -8.20 -17.77 2.21
C LEU A 196 -7.67 -19.17 2.51
N GLY A 197 -7.70 -19.59 3.77
CA GLY A 197 -7.16 -20.88 4.18
C GLY A 197 -7.07 -21.05 5.69
N GLY A 198 -5.93 -21.54 6.16
CA GLY A 198 -5.66 -21.76 7.58
C GLY A 198 -4.35 -21.15 8.03
N ARG A 199 -4.36 -20.58 9.23
CA ARG A 199 -3.16 -20.01 9.89
C ARG A 199 -3.09 -20.46 11.33
N LEU A 200 -1.92 -20.92 11.75
CA LEU A 200 -1.58 -21.32 13.12
C LEU A 200 -0.44 -20.45 13.63
N LYS A 201 -0.59 -19.90 14.84
CA LYS A 201 0.48 -19.28 15.62
C LYS A 201 0.58 -19.99 16.96
N VAL A 202 1.79 -20.38 17.35
CA VAL A 202 2.03 -21.13 18.61
C VAL A 202 3.26 -20.60 19.31
N ASN A 203 3.14 -20.44 20.63
CA ASN A 203 4.26 -20.14 21.53
C ASN A 203 4.48 -21.38 22.44
N PRO A 204 5.16 -22.44 21.93
CA PRO A 204 5.26 -23.71 22.64
C PRO A 204 6.11 -23.60 23.92
N LEU A 205 7.12 -22.74 23.90
CA LEU A 205 8.05 -22.49 25.00
C LEU A 205 8.29 -20.98 25.11
N PRO A 206 8.73 -20.47 26.28
CA PRO A 206 9.19 -19.10 26.41
C PRO A 206 10.26 -18.79 25.36
N GLY A 207 10.11 -17.66 24.66
CA GLY A 207 11.05 -17.24 23.63
C GLY A 207 10.94 -17.97 22.29
N VAL A 208 10.03 -18.94 22.11
CA VAL A 208 9.82 -19.65 20.84
C VAL A 208 8.47 -19.23 20.24
N PHE A 209 8.48 -18.69 19.03
CA PHE A 209 7.30 -18.31 18.27
C PHE A 209 7.31 -19.04 16.95
N VAL A 210 6.25 -19.78 16.68
CA VAL A 210 6.09 -20.55 15.42
C VAL A 210 4.81 -20.10 14.74
N LYS A 211 4.91 -19.83 13.45
CA LYS A 211 3.75 -19.59 12.58
C LYS A 211 3.75 -20.61 11.45
N ALA A 212 2.57 -21.07 11.08
CA ALA A 212 2.37 -21.89 9.89
C ALA A 212 1.08 -21.45 9.19
N LEU A 213 1.08 -21.45 7.87
CA LEU A 213 -0.07 -21.07 7.09
C LEU A 213 -0.14 -21.80 5.74
N ALA A 214 -1.34 -21.91 5.23
CA ALA A 214 -1.60 -22.31 3.85
C ALA A 214 -2.92 -21.67 3.38
N GLY A 215 -2.93 -21.14 2.15
CA GLY A 215 -4.13 -20.53 1.61
C GLY A 215 -3.99 -20.15 0.14
N LYS A 216 -5.12 -19.79 -0.45
CA LYS A 216 -5.23 -19.25 -1.80
C LYS A 216 -5.35 -17.74 -1.74
N GLN A 217 -4.56 -17.01 -2.53
CA GLN A 217 -4.55 -15.56 -2.50
C GLN A 217 -5.78 -14.96 -3.17
N ARG A 218 -6.35 -13.93 -2.56
CA ARG A 218 -7.43 -13.13 -3.13
C ARG A 218 -6.96 -12.45 -4.42
N ARG A 219 -7.84 -12.47 -5.42
CA ARG A 219 -7.73 -11.73 -6.66
C ARG A 219 -9.10 -11.12 -6.98
N TYR A 220 -9.26 -9.83 -6.75
CA TYR A 220 -10.53 -9.10 -6.89
C TYR A 220 -11.68 -9.77 -6.10
N TRP A 221 -12.62 -10.43 -6.75
CA TRP A 221 -13.77 -11.12 -6.16
C TRP A 221 -13.59 -12.64 -6.04
N GLU A 222 -12.49 -13.16 -6.55
CA GLU A 222 -12.16 -14.59 -6.57
C GLU A 222 -10.84 -14.84 -5.80
N HIS A 223 -10.41 -16.09 -5.78
CA HIS A 223 -9.12 -16.51 -5.27
C HIS A 223 -8.34 -17.19 -6.41
N ASN A 224 -7.05 -16.95 -6.44
CA ASN A 224 -6.18 -17.67 -7.37
C ASN A 224 -6.29 -19.17 -7.15
N ASP A 225 -6.05 -19.97 -8.21
CA ASP A 225 -5.98 -21.43 -8.06
C ASP A 225 -4.69 -21.88 -7.36
N ASP A 226 -3.74 -20.97 -7.25
CA ASP A 226 -2.42 -21.17 -6.69
C ASP A 226 -2.46 -21.25 -5.16
N TRP A 227 -1.60 -22.12 -4.60
CA TRP A 227 -1.44 -22.25 -3.17
C TRP A 227 -0.19 -21.54 -2.69
N VAL A 228 -0.32 -20.79 -1.62
CA VAL A 228 0.78 -20.21 -0.85
C VAL A 228 0.79 -20.89 0.52
N ALA A 229 1.90 -21.54 0.86
CA ALA A 229 2.10 -22.18 2.14
C ALA A 229 3.45 -21.77 2.73
N GLY A 230 3.53 -21.61 4.04
CA GLY A 230 4.76 -21.19 4.68
C GLY A 230 4.80 -21.42 6.18
N GLY A 231 6.01 -21.31 6.72
CA GLY A 231 6.28 -21.35 8.14
C GLY A 231 7.33 -20.32 8.53
N ASP A 232 7.23 -19.85 9.76
CA ASP A 232 8.12 -18.86 10.36
C ASP A 232 8.45 -19.30 11.79
N LEU A 233 9.72 -19.20 12.14
CA LEU A 233 10.25 -19.46 13.47
C LEU A 233 11.00 -18.23 13.97
N GLU A 234 10.65 -17.75 15.16
CA GLU A 234 11.41 -16.72 15.87
C GLU A 234 11.82 -17.24 17.26
N LEU A 235 13.09 -16.99 17.60
CA LEU A 235 13.73 -17.40 18.83
C LEU A 235 14.24 -16.16 19.55
N ASN A 236 13.70 -15.86 20.71
CA ASN A 236 14.18 -14.81 21.60
C ASN A 236 15.17 -15.41 22.60
N ILE A 237 16.44 -15.31 22.29
CA ILE A 237 17.54 -16.00 22.97
C ILE A 237 17.69 -15.54 24.42
N GLU A 238 17.42 -14.28 24.70
CA GLU A 238 17.46 -13.69 26.04
C GLU A 238 16.47 -14.35 27.03
N GLN A 239 15.43 -15.04 26.51
CA GLN A 239 14.50 -15.79 27.37
C GLN A 239 15.15 -17.05 27.98
N TRP A 240 16.25 -17.53 27.39
CA TRP A 240 16.97 -18.71 27.83
C TRP A 240 18.31 -18.39 28.52
N LEU A 241 18.79 -17.16 28.35
CA LEU A 241 20.05 -16.69 28.91
C LEU A 241 19.80 -15.49 29.83
N PRO A 242 19.47 -15.71 31.11
CA PRO A 242 19.08 -14.63 32.04
C PRO A 242 20.09 -13.49 32.14
N GLY A 243 21.39 -13.79 32.06
CA GLY A 243 22.45 -12.76 32.07
C GLY A 243 22.38 -11.78 30.89
N MET A 244 21.73 -12.13 29.77
CA MET A 244 21.50 -11.17 28.68
C MET A 244 20.48 -10.10 29.08
N GLN A 245 19.38 -10.49 29.72
CA GLN A 245 18.35 -9.55 30.18
C GLN A 245 18.87 -8.63 31.29
N GLU A 246 19.69 -9.16 32.22
CA GLU A 246 20.30 -8.37 33.28
C GLU A 246 21.22 -7.26 32.75
N HIS A 247 21.77 -7.43 31.54
CA HIS A 247 22.61 -6.45 30.86
C HIS A 247 21.92 -5.75 29.70
N ASP A 248 20.58 -5.74 29.64
CA ASP A 248 19.77 -5.11 28.57
C ASP A 248 20.09 -5.60 27.13
N HIS A 249 20.57 -6.84 26.99
CA HIS A 249 20.77 -7.45 25.69
C HIS A 249 19.58 -8.32 25.27
N TYR A 250 19.03 -8.04 24.10
CA TYR A 250 17.92 -8.79 23.49
C TYR A 250 18.39 -9.27 22.12
N LEU A 251 18.29 -10.57 21.87
CA LEU A 251 18.69 -11.18 20.61
C LEU A 251 17.57 -12.06 20.06
N MET A 252 16.97 -11.64 18.97
CA MET A 252 16.02 -12.44 18.20
C MET A 252 16.69 -13.03 16.97
N LEU A 253 16.56 -14.34 16.79
CA LEU A 253 16.92 -15.05 15.57
C LEU A 253 15.65 -15.54 14.90
N GLY A 254 15.54 -15.41 13.59
CA GLY A 254 14.36 -15.84 12.85
C GLY A 254 14.73 -16.55 11.55
N ALA A 255 13.86 -17.49 11.15
CA ALA A 255 13.95 -18.16 9.87
C ALA A 255 12.56 -18.44 9.32
N SER A 256 12.37 -18.25 8.02
CA SER A 256 11.09 -18.48 7.35
C SER A 256 11.27 -19.26 6.06
N VAL A 257 10.21 -19.96 5.67
CA VAL A 257 10.10 -20.61 4.37
C VAL A 257 8.71 -20.36 3.80
N VAL A 258 8.63 -20.07 2.52
CA VAL A 258 7.37 -19.91 1.79
C VAL A 258 7.47 -20.68 0.48
N ASN A 259 6.45 -21.46 0.16
CA ASN A 259 6.31 -22.16 -1.11
C ASN A 259 5.08 -21.62 -1.84
N LYS A 260 5.27 -21.28 -3.10
CA LYS A 260 4.20 -21.06 -4.08
C LYS A 260 4.04 -22.33 -4.90
N ASN A 261 2.82 -22.87 -4.98
CA ASN A 261 2.48 -23.95 -5.88
C ASN A 261 1.48 -23.40 -6.91
N GLU A 262 1.93 -23.26 -8.15
CA GLU A 262 1.17 -22.69 -9.25
C GLU A 262 0.95 -23.75 -10.34
N PRO A 263 -0.31 -23.98 -10.81
CA PRO A 263 -0.60 -24.86 -11.93
C PRO A 263 0.18 -24.47 -13.18
N ASP A 264 0.38 -25.43 -14.09
CA ASP A 264 1.08 -25.18 -15.35
C ASP A 264 0.28 -24.22 -16.22
N GLU A 265 0.95 -23.19 -16.73
CA GLU A 265 0.39 -22.21 -17.65
C GLU A 265 1.17 -22.27 -18.97
N VAL A 266 0.44 -22.21 -20.09
CA VAL A 266 1.08 -22.24 -21.41
C VAL A 266 1.47 -20.82 -21.81
N ILE A 267 2.75 -20.50 -21.70
CA ILE A 267 3.33 -19.21 -22.13
C ILE A 267 4.24 -19.47 -23.32
N MET A 268 3.87 -18.91 -24.47
CA MET A 268 4.64 -19.04 -25.69
C MET A 268 5.64 -17.89 -25.82
N THR A 269 6.91 -18.22 -26.11
CA THR A 269 7.95 -17.22 -26.43
C THR A 269 7.96 -16.86 -27.91
N ASP A 270 7.54 -17.80 -28.76
CA ASP A 270 7.36 -17.66 -30.21
C ASP A 270 6.33 -18.68 -30.70
N ALA A 271 6.12 -18.77 -32.01
CA ALA A 271 5.12 -19.66 -32.61
C ALA A 271 5.34 -21.17 -32.32
N SER A 272 6.54 -21.58 -31.93
CA SER A 272 6.93 -22.99 -31.79
C SER A 272 7.50 -23.34 -30.39
N HIS A 273 7.81 -22.36 -29.58
CA HIS A 273 8.44 -22.58 -28.27
C HIS A 273 7.58 -22.08 -27.12
N ARG A 274 7.38 -22.94 -26.13
CA ARG A 274 6.75 -22.56 -24.84
C ARG A 274 7.76 -22.56 -23.72
N LEU A 275 7.51 -21.75 -22.69
CA LEU A 275 8.30 -21.76 -21.46
C LEU A 275 8.04 -23.04 -20.66
N ARG A 276 9.08 -23.60 -20.05
CA ARG A 276 8.98 -24.71 -19.11
C ARG A 276 8.99 -24.14 -17.68
N LEU A 277 7.81 -23.91 -17.13
CA LEU A 277 7.64 -23.17 -15.90
C LEU A 277 7.72 -24.05 -14.66
N PRO A 278 8.39 -23.62 -13.56
CA PRO A 278 8.40 -24.36 -12.31
C PRO A 278 7.02 -24.31 -11.66
N ARG A 279 6.51 -25.49 -11.23
CA ARG A 279 5.25 -25.58 -10.49
C ARG A 279 5.38 -25.09 -9.05
N ASN A 280 6.51 -25.39 -8.41
CA ASN A 280 6.81 -24.99 -7.06
C ASN A 280 7.98 -24.01 -7.06
N VAL A 281 7.83 -22.88 -6.39
CA VAL A 281 8.90 -21.93 -6.14
C VAL A 281 8.98 -21.67 -4.65
N MET A 282 10.16 -21.94 -4.08
CA MET A 282 10.44 -21.74 -2.66
C MET A 282 11.23 -20.45 -2.45
N ALA A 283 10.88 -19.76 -1.37
CA ALA A 283 11.63 -18.62 -0.85
C ALA A 283 11.99 -18.87 0.63
N TYR A 284 13.17 -18.46 1.02
CA TYR A 284 13.74 -18.63 2.36
C TYR A 284 14.17 -17.28 2.90
N ASP A 285 14.08 -17.11 4.20
CA ASP A 285 14.51 -15.93 4.92
C ASP A 285 15.24 -16.33 6.20
N VAL A 286 16.31 -15.63 6.53
CA VAL A 286 16.99 -15.70 7.83
C VAL A 286 17.27 -14.30 8.33
N ARG A 287 17.04 -14.06 9.63
CA ARG A 287 17.18 -12.75 10.23
C ARG A 287 17.73 -12.80 11.65
N ALA A 288 18.45 -11.76 12.02
CA ALA A 288 18.93 -11.54 13.38
C ALA A 288 18.69 -10.10 13.78
N ARG A 289 18.07 -9.89 14.92
CA ARG A 289 17.88 -8.58 15.55
C ARG A 289 18.55 -8.55 16.89
N TRP A 290 19.44 -7.59 17.08
CA TRP A 290 20.09 -7.34 18.35
C TRP A 290 19.70 -5.95 18.86
N GLN A 291 19.31 -5.89 20.14
CA GLN A 291 19.02 -4.64 20.82
C GLN A 291 19.81 -4.59 22.13
N HIS A 292 20.41 -3.42 22.39
CA HIS A 292 21.08 -3.13 23.66
C HIS A 292 20.93 -1.64 23.99
N GLY A 293 20.21 -1.35 25.07
CA GLY A 293 19.93 0.02 25.47
C GLY A 293 19.32 0.86 24.33
N ALA A 294 20.06 1.84 23.86
CA ALA A 294 19.63 2.75 22.78
C ALA A 294 19.87 2.21 21.35
N TYR A 295 20.60 1.12 21.19
CA TYR A 295 20.97 0.55 19.90
C TYR A 295 20.00 -0.56 19.48
N ASN A 296 19.66 -0.61 18.21
CA ASN A 296 18.91 -1.71 17.61
C ASN A 296 19.50 -1.97 16.20
N VAL A 297 19.89 -3.20 15.95
CA VAL A 297 20.47 -3.64 14.66
C VAL A 297 19.68 -4.84 14.16
N LEU A 298 19.26 -4.79 12.90
CA LEU A 298 18.57 -5.88 12.20
C LEU A 298 19.36 -6.20 10.93
N ALA A 299 19.73 -7.46 10.78
CA ALA A 299 20.25 -8.02 9.54
C ALA A 299 19.28 -9.09 9.03
N GLU A 300 18.96 -9.06 7.76
CA GLU A 300 18.03 -10.01 7.14
C GLU A 300 18.52 -10.37 5.74
N TYR A 301 18.44 -11.64 5.41
CA TYR A 301 18.76 -12.17 4.09
C TYR A 301 17.68 -13.12 3.63
N ALA A 302 17.13 -12.88 2.44
CA ALA A 302 16.17 -13.77 1.84
C ALA A 302 16.59 -14.17 0.43
N GLN A 303 16.19 -15.37 0.02
CA GLN A 303 16.49 -15.93 -1.30
C GLN A 303 15.24 -16.62 -1.85
N LYS A 304 15.04 -16.49 -3.16
CA LYS A 304 13.95 -17.12 -3.92
C LYS A 304 14.51 -17.98 -5.04
N GLY A 305 13.91 -19.13 -5.30
CA GLY A 305 14.17 -19.97 -6.47
C GLY A 305 13.90 -19.25 -7.78
N GLN A 306 14.23 -19.90 -8.90
CA GLN A 306 13.90 -19.38 -10.23
C GLN A 306 12.36 -19.25 -10.36
N ASP A 307 11.91 -18.06 -10.69
CA ASP A 307 10.48 -17.72 -10.81
C ASP A 307 10.25 -16.81 -12.03
N PRO A 308 10.15 -17.41 -13.23
CA PRO A 308 9.83 -16.66 -14.42
C PRO A 308 8.40 -16.10 -14.31
N THR A 309 8.27 -14.78 -14.35
CA THR A 309 6.99 -14.05 -14.21
C THR A 309 6.91 -12.93 -15.26
N ALA A 310 5.71 -12.43 -15.52
CA ALA A 310 5.52 -11.29 -16.41
C ALA A 310 6.31 -10.05 -15.96
N ASP A 311 6.37 -9.78 -14.65
CA ASP A 311 7.12 -8.66 -14.08
C ASP A 311 8.62 -8.69 -14.40
N ASN A 312 9.22 -9.88 -14.48
CA ASN A 312 10.66 -10.01 -14.74
C ASN A 312 10.97 -10.42 -16.19
N GLY A 313 9.99 -10.35 -17.10
CA GLY A 313 10.17 -10.76 -18.48
C GLY A 313 10.43 -12.26 -18.66
N TYR A 314 9.92 -13.07 -17.73
CA TYR A 314 10.07 -14.54 -17.71
C TYR A 314 11.51 -15.04 -17.64
N ILE A 315 12.41 -14.33 -16.93
CA ILE A 315 13.79 -14.74 -16.76
C ILE A 315 13.93 -15.88 -15.72
N TYR A 316 14.78 -16.85 -16.04
CA TYR A 316 15.12 -18.00 -15.17
C TYR A 316 16.30 -17.64 -14.26
N ARG A 317 16.03 -16.79 -13.27
CA ARG A 317 17.03 -16.32 -12.32
C ARG A 317 16.56 -16.50 -10.88
N HIS A 318 17.47 -16.92 -10.00
CA HIS A 318 17.26 -16.85 -8.54
C HIS A 318 17.16 -15.39 -8.11
N GLY A 319 16.26 -15.11 -7.17
CA GLY A 319 16.15 -13.81 -6.53
C GLY A 319 16.81 -13.81 -5.16
N TYR A 320 17.30 -12.65 -4.70
CA TYR A 320 17.70 -12.47 -3.31
C TYR A 320 17.56 -11.01 -2.86
N VAL A 321 17.48 -10.83 -1.55
CA VAL A 321 17.57 -9.52 -0.90
C VAL A 321 18.43 -9.66 0.35
N ALA A 322 19.34 -8.71 0.54
CA ALA A 322 20.13 -8.54 1.74
C ALA A 322 19.88 -7.17 2.33
N MET A 323 19.63 -7.09 3.63
CA MET A 323 19.31 -5.87 4.35
C MET A 323 20.11 -5.77 5.63
N LEU A 324 20.58 -4.55 5.92
CA LEU A 324 21.12 -4.17 7.22
C LEU A 324 20.46 -2.86 7.65
N SER A 325 19.90 -2.83 8.86
CA SER A 325 19.29 -1.65 9.47
C SER A 325 19.87 -1.45 10.86
N GLY A 326 20.39 -0.26 11.14
CA GLY A 326 20.88 0.11 12.46
C GLY A 326 20.20 1.38 12.94
N SER A 327 19.75 1.42 14.19
CA SER A 327 19.20 2.61 14.79
C SER A 327 19.79 2.87 16.18
N TYR A 328 19.93 4.14 16.49
CA TYR A 328 20.29 4.65 17.82
C TYR A 328 19.25 5.66 18.26
N SER A 329 18.67 5.48 19.43
CA SER A 329 17.65 6.39 19.95
C SER A 329 17.87 6.70 21.42
N LYS A 330 18.13 7.97 21.71
CA LYS A 330 18.25 8.51 23.06
C LYS A 330 17.48 9.82 23.16
N GLN A 331 17.11 10.24 24.35
CA GLN A 331 16.37 11.48 24.55
C GLN A 331 16.99 12.67 23.76
N GLY A 332 16.27 13.15 22.76
CA GLY A 332 16.67 14.28 21.92
C GLY A 332 17.59 13.96 20.74
N LEU A 333 18.00 12.70 20.55
CA LEU A 333 18.81 12.26 19.41
C LEU A 333 18.28 10.92 18.88
N SER A 334 18.04 10.85 17.58
CA SER A 334 17.73 9.59 16.87
C SER A 334 18.56 9.51 15.59
N LEU A 335 19.10 8.33 15.32
CA LEU A 335 19.84 8.01 14.10
C LEU A 335 19.29 6.70 13.53
N LEU A 336 19.02 6.66 12.23
CA LEU A 336 18.67 5.46 11.49
C LEU A 336 19.60 5.37 10.28
N LEU A 337 20.20 4.22 10.09
CA LEU A 337 21.02 3.88 8.92
C LEU A 337 20.51 2.56 8.36
N GLN A 338 20.19 2.54 7.08
CA GLN A 338 19.69 1.35 6.41
C GLN A 338 20.35 1.16 5.06
N ALA A 339 20.60 -0.09 4.70
CA ALA A 339 21.07 -0.49 3.39
C ALA A 339 20.36 -1.76 2.94
N LYS A 340 19.95 -1.82 1.68
CA LYS A 340 19.30 -2.96 1.07
C LYS A 340 19.87 -3.18 -0.33
N ARG A 341 20.14 -4.43 -0.66
CA ARG A 341 20.37 -4.87 -2.04
C ARG A 341 19.34 -5.92 -2.40
N SER A 342 18.61 -5.70 -3.49
CA SER A 342 17.68 -6.68 -4.04
C SER A 342 18.05 -7.04 -5.48
N VAL A 343 17.76 -8.28 -5.87
CA VAL A 343 17.99 -8.80 -7.23
C VAL A 343 16.86 -9.76 -7.54
N ASN A 344 16.07 -9.47 -8.56
CA ASN A 344 14.98 -10.34 -9.06
C ASN A 344 14.08 -10.93 -7.94
N MET A 345 13.73 -10.13 -6.94
CA MET A 345 13.05 -10.61 -5.72
C MET A 345 11.54 -10.41 -5.74
N GLY A 346 10.93 -9.92 -6.83
CA GLY A 346 9.48 -9.91 -6.99
C GLY A 346 8.93 -11.34 -6.86
N PHE A 347 7.93 -11.56 -5.99
CA PHE A 347 7.34 -12.86 -5.72
C PHE A 347 5.82 -12.78 -5.77
N ARG A 348 5.20 -13.52 -6.70
CA ARG A 348 3.77 -13.49 -6.96
C ARG A 348 3.17 -14.89 -6.91
N SER A 349 1.94 -15.02 -6.40
CA SER A 349 1.22 -16.29 -6.45
C SER A 349 0.90 -16.70 -7.89
N ARG A 350 0.60 -15.73 -8.77
CA ARG A 350 0.32 -15.97 -10.20
C ARG A 350 1.31 -15.22 -11.09
N ARG A 351 2.04 -15.96 -11.92
CA ARG A 351 3.17 -15.46 -12.73
C ARG A 351 2.76 -14.53 -13.88
N SER A 352 1.55 -14.67 -14.40
CA SER A 352 1.03 -13.82 -15.48
C SER A 352 0.53 -12.46 -15.02
N MET A 353 0.47 -12.22 -13.69
CA MET A 353 0.00 -10.96 -13.12
C MET A 353 1.14 -9.94 -13.01
N MET A 354 0.77 -8.68 -13.12
CA MET A 354 1.67 -7.52 -13.04
C MET A 354 1.14 -6.49 -12.02
N GLY A 355 1.91 -5.45 -11.78
CA GLY A 355 1.50 -4.33 -10.92
C GLY A 355 1.37 -4.73 -9.45
N THR A 356 0.26 -4.40 -8.82
CA THR A 356 -0.01 -4.71 -7.40
C THR A 356 -0.71 -6.05 -7.18
N SER A 357 -1.20 -6.68 -8.27
CA SER A 357 -1.99 -7.90 -8.20
C SER A 357 -1.14 -9.13 -7.88
N SER A 358 -1.70 -10.02 -7.05
CA SER A 358 -1.12 -11.33 -6.69
C SER A 358 0.28 -11.30 -6.05
N SER A 359 0.76 -10.16 -5.55
CA SER A 359 2.04 -10.08 -4.84
C SER A 359 1.97 -10.83 -3.51
N ILE A 360 2.96 -11.71 -3.25
CA ILE A 360 3.10 -12.46 -2.00
C ILE A 360 4.03 -11.72 -1.04
N ASN A 361 5.06 -11.07 -1.55
CA ASN A 361 6.08 -10.39 -0.76
C ASN A 361 6.02 -8.87 -0.90
N HIS A 362 6.86 -8.20 -0.13
CA HIS A 362 7.01 -6.75 -0.15
C HIS A 362 8.49 -6.38 -0.05
N LEU A 363 8.91 -5.44 -0.89
CA LEU A 363 10.25 -4.88 -0.88
C LEU A 363 10.16 -3.39 -0.53
N PRO A 364 10.44 -3.00 0.71
CA PRO A 364 10.34 -1.59 1.13
C PRO A 364 11.34 -0.71 0.36
N ALA A 365 10.95 0.51 0.07
CA ALA A 365 11.72 1.44 -0.78
C ALA A 365 13.02 1.94 -0.15
N PHE A 366 13.14 2.01 1.17
CA PHE A 366 14.23 2.66 1.91
C PHE A 366 14.41 4.14 1.50
N THR A 367 13.27 4.80 1.28
CA THR A 367 13.17 6.23 1.07
C THR A 367 12.23 6.84 2.11
N LEU A 368 12.35 8.12 2.38
CA LEU A 368 11.40 8.80 3.26
C LEU A 368 10.10 9.05 2.51
N GLU A 369 8.97 8.65 3.09
CA GLU A 369 7.65 9.06 2.60
C GLU A 369 7.34 10.48 3.09
N HIS A 370 7.06 11.36 2.14
CA HIS A 370 6.78 12.76 2.41
C HIS A 370 5.28 13.01 2.53
N THR A 371 4.89 13.85 3.48
CA THR A 371 3.49 14.23 3.74
C THR A 371 3.09 15.56 3.10
N TYR A 372 4.04 16.38 2.68
CA TYR A 372 3.79 17.63 1.96
C TYR A 372 3.57 17.37 0.47
N ALA A 373 2.66 18.13 -0.15
CA ALA A 373 2.18 17.85 -1.49
C ALA A 373 3.29 17.82 -2.57
N LEU A 374 4.16 18.83 -2.62
CA LEU A 374 5.22 18.89 -3.63
C LEU A 374 6.37 17.90 -3.38
N PRO A 375 6.86 17.69 -2.14
CA PRO A 375 7.79 16.60 -1.83
C PRO A 375 7.27 15.20 -2.16
N ALA A 376 5.97 14.96 -1.96
CA ALA A 376 5.31 13.68 -2.23
C ALA A 376 4.90 13.48 -3.69
N MET A 377 5.07 14.49 -4.55
CA MET A 377 4.59 14.45 -5.94
C MET A 377 5.27 13.39 -6.80
N ARG A 378 6.53 13.03 -6.49
CA ARG A 378 7.32 12.02 -7.18
C ARG A 378 7.82 10.96 -6.20
N PRO A 379 6.96 10.05 -5.75
CA PRO A 379 7.31 9.01 -4.81
C PRO A 379 8.10 7.89 -5.51
N TYR A 380 9.00 7.24 -4.79
CA TYR A 380 9.81 6.17 -5.36
C TYR A 380 9.09 4.82 -5.27
N ALA A 381 8.99 4.12 -6.40
CA ALA A 381 8.55 2.72 -6.50
C ALA A 381 9.75 1.79 -6.51
N THR A 382 9.78 0.81 -5.59
CA THR A 382 10.83 -0.21 -5.53
C THR A 382 10.93 -0.99 -6.85
N GLN A 383 12.15 -1.17 -7.36
CA GLN A 383 12.41 -1.87 -8.60
C GLN A 383 12.69 -3.36 -8.35
N PRO A 384 11.74 -4.28 -8.66
CA PRO A 384 11.85 -5.70 -8.30
C PRO A 384 12.96 -6.44 -9.06
N LEU A 385 13.40 -5.93 -10.22
CA LEU A 385 14.50 -6.52 -10.98
C LEU A 385 15.85 -6.34 -10.31
N GLY A 386 16.05 -5.24 -9.60
CA GLY A 386 17.25 -5.05 -8.79
C GLY A 386 17.57 -3.60 -8.49
N GLU A 387 17.97 -3.37 -7.26
CA GLU A 387 18.40 -2.06 -6.76
C GLU A 387 19.32 -2.17 -5.56
N TRP A 388 20.17 -1.17 -5.36
CA TRP A 388 20.76 -0.79 -4.10
C TRP A 388 19.98 0.39 -3.52
N ALA A 389 19.57 0.31 -2.28
CA ALA A 389 18.87 1.39 -1.58
C ALA A 389 19.53 1.68 -0.23
N TYR A 390 19.77 2.96 0.04
CA TYR A 390 20.40 3.46 1.26
C TYR A 390 19.53 4.56 1.85
N GLN A 391 19.38 4.55 3.16
CA GLN A 391 18.71 5.63 3.90
C GLN A 391 19.49 5.96 5.16
N ALA A 392 19.68 7.25 5.41
CA ALA A 392 20.21 7.79 6.64
C ALA A 392 19.27 8.89 7.16
N SER A 393 18.80 8.76 8.40
CA SER A 393 17.92 9.75 9.03
C SER A 393 18.46 10.14 10.39
N LEU A 394 18.62 11.44 10.62
CA LEU A 394 19.08 12.02 11.88
C LEU A 394 18.00 12.96 12.43
N GLY A 395 17.51 12.68 13.63
CA GLY A 395 16.67 13.59 14.38
C GLY A 395 17.41 14.15 15.59
N TYR A 396 17.43 15.47 15.74
CA TYR A 396 18.08 16.13 16.87
C TYR A 396 17.18 17.21 17.47
N LYS A 397 16.98 17.16 18.77
CA LYS A 397 16.22 18.17 19.51
C LYS A 397 17.17 19.08 20.28
N LEU A 398 17.28 20.32 19.84
CA LEU A 398 18.04 21.37 20.51
C LEU A 398 17.45 21.65 21.90
N LYS A 399 18.32 21.76 22.89
CA LYS A 399 17.89 21.96 24.29
C LYS A 399 17.15 23.28 24.47
N LYS A 400 16.09 23.25 25.27
CA LYS A 400 15.35 24.45 25.69
C LYS A 400 16.29 25.39 26.46
N GLY A 401 16.05 26.71 26.33
CA GLY A 401 16.85 27.75 26.99
C GLY A 401 18.16 28.12 26.29
N THR A 402 18.51 27.45 25.16
CA THR A 402 19.66 27.82 24.34
C THR A 402 19.25 28.80 23.24
N ALA A 403 20.21 29.52 22.66
CA ALA A 403 19.99 30.52 21.60
C ALA A 403 19.23 29.91 20.40
N LEU A 404 19.61 28.72 19.94
CA LEU A 404 18.97 28.03 18.83
C LEU A 404 17.71 27.21 19.27
N GLY A 405 17.75 26.64 20.47
CA GLY A 405 16.62 25.86 21.00
C GLY A 405 15.43 26.72 21.41
N GLY A 406 15.66 27.94 21.86
CA GLY A 406 14.61 28.83 22.33
C GLY A 406 13.90 28.31 23.60
N ARG A 407 12.81 28.96 24.01
CA ARG A 407 12.05 28.61 25.23
C ARG A 407 11.44 27.22 25.20
N TYR A 408 11.00 26.77 24.01
CA TYR A 408 10.23 25.52 23.86
C TYR A 408 11.01 24.37 23.21
N GLY A 409 12.22 24.64 22.71
CA GLY A 409 13.03 23.70 21.96
C GLY A 409 12.80 23.79 20.46
N THR A 410 13.79 23.37 19.68
CA THR A 410 13.73 23.27 18.21
C THR A 410 14.11 21.84 17.85
N ALA A 411 13.35 21.18 16.96
CA ALA A 411 13.68 19.87 16.42
C ALA A 411 14.22 20.02 15.00
N LEU A 412 15.33 19.36 14.73
CA LEU A 412 15.94 19.26 13.40
C LEU A 412 15.84 17.82 12.94
N LYS A 413 15.48 17.61 11.68
CA LYS A 413 15.47 16.31 11.01
C LYS A 413 16.24 16.44 9.71
N LEU A 414 17.21 15.57 9.53
CA LEU A 414 17.95 15.42 8.28
C LEU A 414 17.71 14.02 7.76
N ASN A 415 17.32 13.89 6.50
CA ASN A 415 17.20 12.61 5.84
C ASN A 415 17.96 12.63 4.52
N PHE A 416 18.62 11.54 4.23
CA PHE A 416 19.24 11.26 2.95
C PHE A 416 18.80 9.87 2.50
N SER A 417 18.20 9.78 1.31
CA SER A 417 17.84 8.52 0.64
C SER A 417 18.54 8.47 -0.71
N HIS A 418 19.11 7.32 -1.05
CA HIS A 418 19.75 7.11 -2.34
C HIS A 418 19.47 5.71 -2.84
N VAL A 419 18.93 5.62 -4.06
CA VAL A 419 18.64 4.35 -4.73
C VAL A 419 19.26 4.37 -6.12
N HIS A 420 19.96 3.30 -6.46
CA HIS A 420 20.55 3.14 -7.79
C HIS A 420 20.43 1.70 -8.27
N GLY A 421 20.61 1.52 -9.58
CA GLY A 421 20.61 0.21 -10.22
C GLY A 421 21.76 -0.69 -9.77
N ILE A 422 21.61 -1.95 -10.08
CA ILE A 422 22.68 -2.96 -9.97
C ILE A 422 23.34 -3.13 -11.33
N ASP A 423 24.62 -3.49 -11.34
CA ASP A 423 25.29 -3.92 -12.58
C ASP A 423 24.64 -5.21 -13.08
N GLN A 424 24.27 -5.24 -14.36
CA GLN A 424 23.57 -6.36 -14.99
C GLN A 424 24.33 -6.83 -16.23
N ASN A 425 25.02 -7.96 -16.10
CA ASN A 425 25.66 -8.64 -17.22
C ASN A 425 24.67 -9.64 -17.83
N VAL A 426 24.01 -9.26 -18.92
CA VAL A 426 22.99 -10.09 -19.58
C VAL A 426 23.61 -11.38 -20.10
N HIS A 427 22.97 -12.51 -19.82
CA HIS A 427 23.38 -13.83 -20.26
C HIS A 427 22.61 -14.28 -21.49
N GLY A 428 23.32 -14.90 -22.44
CA GLY A 428 22.69 -15.48 -23.62
C GLY A 428 22.03 -14.47 -24.57
N THR A 429 21.31 -14.98 -25.56
CA THR A 429 20.63 -14.18 -26.58
C THR A 429 19.11 -14.33 -26.54
N LYS A 430 18.58 -15.21 -25.71
CA LYS A 430 17.15 -15.58 -25.69
C LYS A 430 16.28 -14.69 -24.80
N GLY A 431 16.86 -13.74 -24.07
CA GLY A 431 16.13 -12.85 -23.17
C GLY A 431 15.66 -13.49 -21.86
N THR A 432 15.41 -14.81 -21.84
CA THR A 432 14.96 -15.56 -20.64
C THR A 432 16.10 -16.07 -19.77
N ASP A 433 17.34 -16.03 -20.25
CA ASP A 433 18.52 -16.50 -19.51
C ASP A 433 18.88 -15.58 -18.32
N GLY A 434 18.33 -14.35 -18.33
CA GLY A 434 18.53 -13.37 -17.27
C GLY A 434 19.90 -12.69 -17.33
N TYR A 435 20.43 -12.33 -16.15
CA TYR A 435 21.66 -11.55 -16.03
C TYR A 435 22.48 -11.99 -14.81
N GLY A 436 23.80 -11.82 -14.85
CA GLY A 436 24.70 -11.86 -13.70
C GLY A 436 24.80 -10.49 -13.02
N SER A 437 25.06 -10.47 -11.72
CA SER A 437 25.35 -9.24 -10.99
C SER A 437 26.24 -9.55 -9.80
N ALA A 438 27.45 -9.00 -9.77
CA ALA A 438 28.34 -9.16 -8.63
C ALA A 438 27.77 -8.42 -7.40
N PHE A 439 27.93 -9.00 -6.19
CA PHE A 439 27.25 -8.48 -4.99
C PHE A 439 27.58 -7.01 -4.70
N TRP A 440 28.83 -6.59 -4.88
CA TRP A 440 29.26 -5.21 -4.59
C TRP A 440 29.25 -4.29 -5.81
N ALA A 441 28.89 -4.79 -7.00
CA ALA A 441 28.86 -3.97 -8.19
C ALA A 441 27.64 -3.02 -8.19
N TRP A 442 27.88 -1.78 -8.59
CA TRP A 442 26.89 -0.73 -8.76
C TRP A 442 26.56 -0.61 -10.25
N GLY A 443 25.30 -0.38 -10.55
CA GLY A 443 24.88 0.01 -11.90
C GLY A 443 25.08 1.52 -12.10
N ASP A 444 25.09 1.95 -13.35
CA ASP A 444 25.36 3.34 -13.72
C ASP A 444 24.19 4.30 -13.42
N ALA A 445 22.96 3.77 -13.33
CA ALA A 445 21.76 4.59 -13.22
C ALA A 445 21.37 4.87 -11.77
N THR A 446 21.32 6.14 -11.40
CA THR A 446 20.60 6.60 -10.21
C THR A 446 19.11 6.51 -10.47
N TYR A 447 18.35 5.86 -9.57
CA TYR A 447 16.90 5.74 -9.65
C TYR A 447 16.19 6.84 -8.89
N TYR A 448 16.65 7.07 -7.66
CA TYR A 448 16.09 8.09 -6.78
C TYR A 448 17.14 8.63 -5.81
N GLN A 449 17.05 9.90 -5.47
CA GLN A 449 17.80 10.49 -4.37
C GLN A 449 17.00 11.63 -3.77
N ASP A 450 16.93 11.68 -2.46
CA ASP A 450 16.51 12.86 -1.74
C ASP A 450 17.48 13.22 -0.61
N LEU A 451 17.69 14.51 -0.44
CA LEU A 451 18.32 15.09 0.74
C LEU A 451 17.37 16.14 1.28
N ASN A 452 16.83 15.94 2.47
CA ASN A 452 15.94 16.93 3.06
C ASN A 452 16.37 17.31 4.48
N LEU A 453 16.18 18.58 4.79
CA LEU A 453 16.39 19.17 6.10
C LEU A 453 15.09 19.83 6.55
N GLN A 454 14.56 19.40 7.68
CA GLN A 454 13.37 19.95 8.30
C GLN A 454 13.68 20.52 9.67
N MET A 455 13.20 21.72 9.92
CA MET A 455 13.26 22.41 11.21
C MET A 455 11.85 22.65 11.74
N GLU A 456 11.55 22.11 12.91
CA GLU A 456 10.30 22.38 13.63
C GLU A 456 10.59 23.24 14.85
N LYS A 457 9.98 24.41 14.95
CA LYS A 457 10.15 25.33 16.05
C LYS A 457 8.84 25.75 16.68
N GLN A 458 8.74 25.53 17.97
CA GLN A 458 7.66 26.05 18.78
C GLN A 458 8.07 27.42 19.32
N TRP A 459 7.42 28.49 18.85
CA TRP A 459 7.72 29.88 19.27
C TRP A 459 7.01 30.29 20.55
N SER A 460 5.75 29.81 20.69
CA SER A 460 4.93 30.02 21.87
C SER A 460 4.00 28.81 22.08
N HIS A 461 3.17 28.82 23.10
CA HIS A 461 2.11 27.81 23.26
C HIS A 461 1.12 27.82 22.10
N ALA A 462 0.99 28.95 21.40
CA ALA A 462 0.05 29.15 20.31
C ALA A 462 0.66 28.98 18.92
N LEU A 463 1.96 29.22 18.74
CA LEU A 463 2.59 29.30 17.41
C LEU A 463 3.69 28.24 17.24
N LYS A 464 3.52 27.41 16.22
CA LYS A 464 4.52 26.44 15.74
C LYS A 464 4.79 26.68 14.25
N THR A 465 6.06 26.61 13.85
CA THR A 465 6.47 26.64 12.44
C THR A 465 7.28 25.41 12.09
N THR A 466 7.11 24.94 10.86
CA THR A 466 7.95 23.93 10.23
C THR A 466 8.49 24.50 8.93
N LEU A 467 9.81 24.46 8.77
CA LEU A 467 10.48 24.81 7.53
C LEU A 467 11.19 23.58 7.00
N MET A 468 11.10 23.31 5.71
CA MET A 468 11.78 22.18 5.08
C MET A 468 12.40 22.61 3.75
N TYR A 469 13.60 22.13 3.50
CA TYR A 469 14.25 22.13 2.19
C TYR A 469 14.53 20.70 1.76
N MET A 470 14.27 20.40 0.47
CA MET A 470 14.56 19.10 -0.12
C MET A 470 15.21 19.28 -1.48
N ASN A 471 16.29 18.55 -1.74
CA ASN A 471 16.86 18.35 -3.07
C ASN A 471 16.54 16.94 -3.52
N GLN A 472 15.82 16.81 -4.64
CA GLN A 472 15.35 15.54 -5.18
C GLN A 472 15.94 15.28 -6.56
N ARG A 473 16.34 14.01 -6.79
CA ARG A 473 16.61 13.44 -8.12
C ARG A 473 15.69 12.26 -8.31
N TYR A 474 14.96 12.26 -9.41
CA TYR A 474 13.95 11.25 -9.71
C TYR A 474 14.11 10.77 -11.15
N ASN A 475 14.40 9.50 -11.34
CA ASN A 475 14.54 8.91 -12.67
C ASN A 475 13.17 8.42 -13.16
N LYS A 476 12.45 9.31 -13.84
CA LYS A 476 11.11 9.03 -14.37
C LYS A 476 11.12 7.85 -15.35
N THR A 477 12.18 7.71 -16.17
CA THR A 477 12.30 6.57 -17.10
C THR A 477 12.30 5.23 -16.36
N VAL A 478 12.99 5.12 -15.22
CA VAL A 478 13.06 3.87 -14.47
C VAL A 478 11.77 3.59 -13.71
N VAL A 479 11.20 4.62 -13.07
CA VAL A 479 10.06 4.44 -12.17
C VAL A 479 8.73 4.42 -12.91
N GLU A 480 8.57 5.25 -13.96
CA GLU A 480 7.33 5.42 -14.70
C GLU A 480 7.38 4.87 -16.14
N GLY A 481 8.55 4.47 -16.63
CA GLY A 481 8.73 3.91 -17.96
C GLY A 481 9.03 4.93 -19.06
N GLU A 482 8.94 6.23 -18.77
CA GLU A 482 9.17 7.31 -19.75
C GLU A 482 9.74 8.57 -19.10
N GLY A 483 10.17 9.54 -19.87
CA GLY A 483 10.68 10.82 -19.41
C GLY A 483 12.20 10.87 -19.33
N GLY A 484 12.78 11.23 -18.20
CA GLY A 484 14.21 11.39 -18.00
C GLY A 484 14.55 11.53 -16.53
N MET A 485 15.75 12.01 -16.24
CA MET A 485 16.15 12.38 -14.88
C MET A 485 15.58 13.76 -14.53
N ILE A 486 14.86 13.86 -13.43
CA ILE A 486 14.29 15.11 -12.92
C ILE A 486 15.08 15.57 -11.72
N HIS A 487 15.47 16.84 -11.71
CA HIS A 487 16.13 17.51 -10.60
C HIS A 487 15.20 18.59 -10.04
N ALA A 488 14.93 18.54 -8.75
CA ALA A 488 14.06 19.52 -8.11
C ALA A 488 14.63 20.01 -6.78
N ASN A 489 14.45 21.31 -6.51
CA ASN A 489 14.62 21.90 -5.20
C ASN A 489 13.26 22.27 -4.66
N ILE A 490 12.93 21.83 -3.44
CA ILE A 490 11.60 22.00 -2.87
C ILE A 490 11.73 22.70 -1.53
N PHE A 491 10.93 23.74 -1.34
CA PHE A 491 10.87 24.55 -0.13
C PHE A 491 9.48 24.46 0.46
N VAL A 492 9.39 24.25 1.77
CA VAL A 492 8.11 24.15 2.49
C VAL A 492 8.15 25.06 3.71
N ALA A 493 7.09 25.84 3.90
CA ALA A 493 6.82 26.60 5.11
C ALA A 493 5.41 26.28 5.61
N ASP A 494 5.30 25.72 6.82
CA ASP A 494 4.04 25.35 7.47
C ASP A 494 3.96 26.09 8.81
N VAL A 495 2.89 26.83 9.02
CA VAL A 495 2.62 27.62 10.23
C VAL A 495 1.31 27.16 10.84
N LYS A 496 1.38 26.73 12.09
CA LYS A 496 0.22 26.34 12.89
C LYS A 496 0.01 27.32 14.03
N TRP A 497 -1.10 28.03 14.01
CA TRP A 497 -1.46 29.04 15.01
C TRP A 497 -2.75 28.69 15.75
N LYS A 498 -2.63 28.43 17.05
CA LYS A 498 -3.77 28.28 17.96
C LYS A 498 -4.28 29.66 18.36
N MET A 499 -5.30 30.13 17.66
CA MET A 499 -5.93 31.45 17.91
C MET A 499 -6.70 31.46 19.22
N SER A 500 -7.32 30.31 19.57
CA SER A 500 -8.02 30.08 20.83
C SER A 500 -7.92 28.60 21.24
N PRO A 501 -8.39 28.22 22.44
CA PRO A 501 -8.45 26.79 22.83
C PRO A 501 -9.21 25.90 21.85
N ARG A 502 -10.16 26.47 21.10
CA ARG A 502 -11.00 25.72 20.15
C ARG A 502 -10.72 26.05 18.68
N THR A 503 -9.91 27.05 18.39
CA THR A 503 -9.67 27.52 17.02
C THR A 503 -8.20 27.42 16.68
N THR A 504 -7.86 26.67 15.64
CA THR A 504 -6.51 26.57 15.10
C THR A 504 -6.53 26.89 13.61
N LEU A 505 -5.65 27.77 13.18
CA LEU A 505 -5.38 28.05 11.77
C LEU A 505 -4.03 27.43 11.41
N ARG A 506 -4.01 26.66 10.31
CA ARG A 506 -2.79 26.18 9.66
C ARG A 506 -2.69 26.78 8.27
N THR A 507 -1.53 27.33 7.97
CA THR A 507 -1.21 27.85 6.64
C THR A 507 0.06 27.18 6.15
N GLU A 508 0.05 26.76 4.89
CA GLU A 508 1.16 26.08 4.27
C GLU A 508 1.46 26.70 2.91
N ALA A 509 2.72 26.92 2.62
CA ALA A 509 3.22 27.36 1.32
C ALA A 509 4.40 26.48 0.91
N GLN A 510 4.39 26.06 -0.36
CA GLN A 510 5.45 25.24 -0.93
C GLN A 510 5.84 25.77 -2.30
N TYR A 511 7.11 25.61 -2.65
CA TYR A 511 7.65 25.94 -3.96
C TYR A 511 8.59 24.82 -4.41
N LEU A 512 8.36 24.29 -5.60
CA LEU A 512 9.24 23.35 -6.27
C LEU A 512 9.82 24.03 -7.50
N GLN A 513 11.14 24.08 -7.54
CA GLN A 513 11.92 24.59 -8.66
C GLN A 513 12.51 23.43 -9.45
N SER A 514 12.23 23.36 -10.74
CA SER A 514 12.79 22.38 -11.67
C SER A 514 12.87 22.95 -13.08
N LYS A 515 13.89 22.53 -13.83
CA LYS A 515 13.99 22.81 -15.27
C LYS A 515 13.53 21.63 -16.11
N ASP A 516 13.23 20.51 -15.45
CA ASP A 516 12.88 19.26 -16.07
C ASP A 516 11.37 19.02 -15.99
N ASP A 517 10.82 18.13 -16.81
CA ASP A 517 9.41 17.70 -16.82
C ASP A 517 8.43 18.90 -16.95
N ASP A 518 7.50 19.03 -16.03
CA ASP A 518 6.50 20.11 -16.00
C ASP A 518 7.04 21.47 -15.50
N GLY A 519 8.30 21.56 -15.09
CA GLY A 519 8.90 22.79 -14.57
C GLY A 519 8.50 23.09 -13.12
N ASP A 520 8.31 24.38 -12.82
CA ASP A 520 8.08 24.89 -11.48
C ASP A 520 6.64 24.71 -10.99
N TRP A 521 6.50 24.49 -9.67
CA TRP A 521 5.21 24.32 -9.00
C TRP A 521 5.11 25.17 -7.74
N LEU A 522 3.90 25.65 -7.47
CA LEU A 522 3.52 26.34 -6.24
C LEU A 522 2.40 25.56 -5.56
N PHE A 523 2.39 25.53 -4.24
CA PHE A 523 1.30 24.97 -3.46
C PHE A 523 0.98 25.89 -2.27
N GLY A 524 -0.32 26.08 -2.02
CA GLY A 524 -0.83 26.81 -0.87
C GLY A 524 -1.96 26.05 -0.21
N LEU A 525 -2.03 26.11 1.14
CA LEU A 525 -3.11 25.52 1.94
C LEU A 525 -3.49 26.43 3.09
N LEU A 526 -4.81 26.55 3.30
CA LEU A 526 -5.41 27.11 4.50
C LEU A 526 -6.33 26.07 5.14
N GLU A 527 -6.11 25.80 6.43
CA GLU A 527 -6.94 24.89 7.21
C GLU A 527 -7.38 25.56 8.50
N LEU A 528 -8.68 25.69 8.68
CA LEU A 528 -9.31 26.21 9.90
C LEU A 528 -9.97 25.07 10.66
N SER A 529 -9.43 24.73 11.82
CA SER A 529 -10.01 23.73 12.73
C SER A 529 -10.79 24.42 13.83
N LEU A 530 -12.07 24.08 13.96
CA LEU A 530 -12.98 24.53 15.02
C LEU A 530 -13.35 23.32 15.90
N ALA A 531 -12.57 23.14 16.97
CA ALA A 531 -12.79 22.03 17.90
C ALA A 531 -14.16 22.14 18.60
N PRO A 532 -14.87 21.01 18.84
CA PRO A 532 -14.35 19.64 18.68
C PRO A 532 -14.59 19.03 17.28
N SER A 533 -15.41 19.64 16.42
CA SER A 533 -16.04 18.85 15.35
C SER A 533 -15.72 19.28 13.91
N TRP A 534 -15.40 20.55 13.67
CA TRP A 534 -15.32 21.08 12.30
C TRP A 534 -13.91 21.39 11.85
N MET A 535 -13.62 21.08 10.59
CA MET A 535 -12.41 21.48 9.90
C MET A 535 -12.73 21.89 8.47
N PHE A 536 -12.24 23.05 8.05
CA PHE A 536 -12.38 23.61 6.72
C PHE A 536 -11.00 23.71 6.09
N THR A 537 -10.83 23.13 4.91
CA THR A 537 -9.54 23.12 4.21
C THR A 537 -9.73 23.62 2.79
N VAL A 538 -8.89 24.54 2.36
CA VAL A 538 -8.78 24.98 0.97
C VAL A 538 -7.31 24.88 0.57
N SER A 539 -7.05 24.30 -0.59
CA SER A 539 -5.69 24.20 -1.14
C SER A 539 -5.71 24.40 -2.65
N ASP A 540 -4.58 24.86 -3.18
CA ASP A 540 -4.33 24.95 -4.61
C ASP A 540 -2.88 24.58 -4.90
N GLN A 541 -2.69 23.70 -5.89
CA GLN A 541 -1.41 23.35 -6.45
C GLN A 541 -1.36 23.87 -7.89
N TYR A 542 -0.48 24.79 -8.16
CA TYR A 542 -0.36 25.43 -9.45
C TYR A 542 0.94 25.06 -10.14
N ASN A 543 0.85 24.54 -11.36
CA ASN A 543 1.99 24.40 -12.24
C ASN A 543 2.28 25.74 -12.92
N SER A 544 3.37 26.38 -12.58
CA SER A 544 3.79 27.64 -13.22
C SER A 544 4.70 27.42 -14.42
N GLY A 545 5.10 26.17 -14.67
CA GLY A 545 5.94 25.77 -15.80
C GLY A 545 5.15 25.52 -17.10
N SER A 546 5.06 24.25 -17.51
CA SER A 546 4.56 23.86 -18.85
C SER A 546 3.05 23.94 -18.99
N THR A 547 2.28 23.40 -18.01
CA THR A 547 0.82 23.22 -18.15
C THR A 547 0.01 24.43 -17.72
N ARG A 548 0.52 25.27 -16.84
CA ARG A 548 -0.13 26.44 -16.23
C ARG A 548 -1.52 26.11 -15.68
N THR A 549 -1.63 24.97 -15.02
CA THR A 549 -2.88 24.40 -14.52
C THR A 549 -2.97 24.51 -13.00
N HIS A 550 -4.16 24.88 -12.51
CA HIS A 550 -4.54 24.88 -11.09
C HIS A 550 -5.21 23.57 -10.72
N TYR A 551 -4.77 22.97 -9.62
CA TYR A 551 -5.35 21.77 -9.02
C TYR A 551 -5.83 22.13 -7.60
N TYR A 552 -7.06 22.60 -7.52
CA TYR A 552 -7.65 23.15 -6.31
C TYR A 552 -8.54 22.16 -5.59
N GLN A 553 -8.61 22.28 -4.28
CA GLN A 553 -9.52 21.50 -3.44
C GLN A 553 -10.13 22.36 -2.34
N ALA A 554 -11.42 22.18 -2.08
CA ALA A 554 -12.11 22.71 -0.92
C ALA A 554 -12.80 21.57 -0.20
N LEU A 555 -12.53 21.39 1.10
CA LEU A 555 -13.00 20.28 1.92
C LEU A 555 -13.62 20.81 3.21
N VAL A 556 -14.74 20.22 3.62
CA VAL A 556 -15.35 20.40 4.93
C VAL A 556 -15.39 19.05 5.62
N THR A 557 -14.77 18.95 6.78
CA THR A 557 -14.78 17.73 7.59
C THR A 557 -15.57 17.99 8.88
N PHE A 558 -16.50 17.09 9.17
CA PHE A 558 -17.25 17.04 10.43
C PHE A 558 -16.91 15.73 11.15
N SER A 559 -16.57 15.82 12.43
CA SER A 559 -16.28 14.65 13.28
C SER A 559 -17.08 14.77 14.58
N HIS A 560 -17.82 13.71 14.92
CA HIS A 560 -18.57 13.65 16.18
C HIS A 560 -18.65 12.21 16.68
N GLY A 561 -18.10 11.95 17.86
CA GLY A 561 -17.98 10.59 18.38
C GLY A 561 -17.21 9.69 17.41
N ALA A 562 -17.83 8.60 17.01
CA ALA A 562 -17.27 7.62 16.07
C ALA A 562 -17.52 7.98 14.57
N HIS A 563 -18.23 9.08 14.29
CA HIS A 563 -18.57 9.50 12.94
C HIS A 563 -17.56 10.51 12.41
N ARG A 564 -17.13 10.34 11.16
CA ARG A 564 -16.40 11.32 10.39
C ARG A 564 -17.01 11.43 9.01
N LEU A 565 -17.42 12.63 8.65
CA LEU A 565 -17.93 12.98 7.32
C LEU A 565 -17.04 14.06 6.71
N GLN A 566 -16.62 13.86 5.49
CA GLN A 566 -15.89 14.84 4.71
C GLN A 566 -16.59 15.04 3.37
N VAL A 567 -16.87 16.27 3.02
CA VAL A 567 -17.43 16.66 1.73
C VAL A 567 -16.47 17.64 1.08
N GLY A 568 -16.28 17.50 -0.21
CA GLY A 568 -15.35 18.33 -0.94
C GLY A 568 -15.71 18.52 -2.41
N TYR A 569 -15.01 19.47 -3.01
CA TYR A 569 -15.02 19.69 -4.44
C TYR A 569 -13.63 20.10 -4.88
N GLY A 570 -13.18 19.53 -6.00
CA GLY A 570 -11.86 19.89 -6.49
C GLY A 570 -11.49 19.27 -7.82
N ARG A 571 -10.28 19.60 -8.21
CA ARG A 571 -9.54 19.08 -9.36
C ARG A 571 -8.23 18.50 -8.86
N THR A 572 -7.93 17.24 -9.20
CA THR A 572 -6.67 16.58 -8.84
C THR A 572 -5.81 16.34 -10.07
N LYS A 573 -4.50 16.40 -9.89
CA LYS A 573 -3.52 15.98 -10.90
C LYS A 573 -3.54 14.44 -11.00
N ASP A 574 -3.24 13.93 -12.17
CA ASP A 574 -2.83 12.55 -12.35
C ASP A 574 -1.44 12.31 -11.75
N GLY A 575 -1.15 11.07 -11.40
CA GLY A 575 0.15 10.71 -10.86
C GLY A 575 0.13 9.40 -10.07
N TYR A 576 1.24 9.11 -9.42
CA TYR A 576 1.38 7.89 -8.63
C TYR A 576 1.07 8.17 -7.16
N ASN A 577 0.18 7.37 -6.60
CA ASN A 577 0.00 7.23 -5.15
C ASN A 577 0.80 6.02 -4.69
N CYS A 578 1.66 6.21 -3.69
CA CYS A 578 2.56 5.17 -3.21
C CYS A 578 2.48 5.00 -1.69
N SER A 579 2.68 3.78 -1.24
CA SER A 579 2.86 3.42 0.16
C SER A 579 3.89 2.30 0.27
N GLY A 580 4.92 2.49 1.10
CA GLY A 580 5.98 1.52 1.34
C GLY A 580 6.78 1.09 0.09
N GLY A 581 6.81 1.90 -0.98
CA GLY A 581 7.48 1.57 -2.25
C GLY A 581 6.62 0.82 -3.26
N VAL A 582 5.34 0.60 -2.95
CA VAL A 582 4.33 0.09 -3.88
C VAL A 582 3.49 1.25 -4.37
N CYS A 583 3.41 1.42 -5.67
CA CYS A 583 2.77 2.57 -6.30
C CYS A 583 1.64 2.16 -7.23
N ARG A 584 0.66 3.06 -7.33
CA ARG A 584 -0.47 2.94 -8.24
C ARG A 584 -0.71 4.26 -8.96
N TYR A 585 -0.90 4.20 -10.27
CA TYR A 585 -1.29 5.37 -11.05
C TYR A 585 -2.76 5.72 -10.79
N ILE A 586 -3.03 6.98 -10.50
CA ILE A 586 -4.36 7.55 -10.36
C ILE A 586 -4.54 8.61 -11.45
N PRO A 587 -5.55 8.49 -12.30
CA PRO A 587 -5.82 9.49 -13.34
C PRO A 587 -6.31 10.80 -12.72
N ALA A 588 -6.15 11.91 -13.45
CA ALA A 588 -6.70 13.20 -13.07
C ALA A 588 -8.21 13.11 -12.85
N THR A 589 -8.70 13.80 -11.84
CA THR A 589 -10.13 13.86 -11.53
C THR A 589 -10.58 15.29 -11.29
N LYS A 590 -11.87 15.55 -11.54
CA LYS A 590 -12.56 16.76 -11.13
C LYS A 590 -13.96 16.38 -10.67
N GLY A 591 -14.46 16.98 -9.60
CA GLY A 591 -15.82 16.74 -9.14
C GLY A 591 -16.03 16.91 -7.65
N ALA A 592 -17.25 16.57 -7.22
CA ALA A 592 -17.62 16.55 -5.82
C ALA A 592 -17.28 15.20 -5.18
N THR A 593 -16.69 15.25 -3.98
CA THR A 593 -16.29 14.07 -3.21
C THR A 593 -17.05 14.00 -1.90
N LEU A 594 -17.32 12.78 -1.44
CA LEU A 594 -17.84 12.52 -0.11
C LEU A 594 -17.09 11.33 0.46
N SER A 595 -16.55 11.47 1.68
CA SER A 595 -15.95 10.38 2.45
C SER A 595 -16.64 10.29 3.80
N TYR A 596 -17.09 9.10 4.17
CA TYR A 596 -17.74 8.85 5.45
C TYR A 596 -17.15 7.61 6.11
N SER A 597 -16.84 7.73 7.40
CA SER A 597 -16.44 6.59 8.22
C SER A 597 -17.16 6.59 9.56
N TYR A 598 -17.51 5.39 10.03
CA TYR A 598 -18.14 5.12 11.31
C TYR A 598 -17.58 3.85 11.91
N ASN A 599 -17.25 3.87 13.21
CA ASN A 599 -16.77 2.69 13.95
C ASN A 599 -17.59 2.55 15.23
N PHE A 600 -17.98 1.32 15.61
CA PHE A 600 -18.74 1.01 16.81
C PHE A 600 -18.31 -0.28 17.49
#